data_70eb926208bb19f82687017bf4e0f664
#
_entry.id   70eb926208bb19f82687017bf4e0f664
#
_cell.length_a   1.000
_cell.length_b   1.000
_cell.length_c   1.000
_cell.angle_alpha   90.00
_cell.angle_beta   90.00
_cell.angle_gamma   90.00
#
_symmetry.space_group_name_H-M   'P 1'
#
loop_
_entity.id
_entity.type
_entity.pdbx_description
1 polymer ?
#
loop_
_entity_poly.entity_id
_entity_poly.type
_entity_poly.pdbx_seq_one_letter_code
_entity_poly.pdbx_strand_id
1 'polypeptide(L)'
;MGAAEAKAAILANKTALGIEFGSTRIKAVLVDDKNQPIASGAHEWENRYENGVWTYSLEDIWTGIQDCYQDMAKDVKAKYDVELESVGAFGVSAMMHGYMPFNKEGELLVPFRTWRNNITGEASEKLMELFNYNIPQRWSIAHLYQAILNGEEHVKDIDYIATLEAYVHWKLTGKRVLGIGDAAGMFPIDTTKADYNQEMVDKFD
;
A
#
# COMPACT_ATOMS: atom_id res chain seq x y z
N MET A 1 -28.62 -2.34 -12.12
CA MET A 1 -28.18 -3.13 -13.30
C MET A 1 -28.79 -4.51 -13.25
N GLY A 2 -29.24 -5.05 -14.39
CA GLY A 2 -29.67 -6.44 -14.47
C GLY A 2 -28.48 -7.41 -14.52
N ALA A 3 -28.67 -8.65 -14.03
CA ALA A 3 -27.62 -9.67 -14.03
C ALA A 3 -27.04 -9.92 -15.44
N ALA A 4 -27.85 -9.79 -16.48
CA ALA A 4 -27.41 -9.97 -17.86
C ALA A 4 -26.43 -8.86 -18.34
N GLU A 5 -26.63 -7.62 -17.90
CA GLU A 5 -25.73 -6.50 -18.23
C GLU A 5 -24.37 -6.66 -17.50
N ALA A 6 -24.39 -7.04 -16.22
CA ALA A 6 -23.16 -7.32 -15.47
C ALA A 6 -22.36 -8.48 -16.08
N LYS A 7 -23.05 -9.58 -16.46
CA LYS A 7 -22.45 -10.71 -17.17
C LYS A 7 -21.80 -10.26 -18.48
N ALA A 8 -22.47 -9.43 -19.26
CA ALA A 8 -21.95 -8.92 -20.52
C ALA A 8 -20.70 -8.03 -20.29
N ALA A 9 -20.68 -7.20 -19.24
CA ALA A 9 -19.53 -6.37 -18.90
C ALA A 9 -18.31 -7.23 -18.52
N ILE A 10 -18.51 -8.29 -17.72
CA ILE A 10 -17.44 -9.24 -17.34
C ILE A 10 -16.86 -9.91 -18.59
N LEU A 11 -17.71 -10.51 -19.44
CA LEU A 11 -17.27 -11.20 -20.67
C LEU A 11 -16.60 -10.28 -21.67
N ALA A 12 -16.97 -9.00 -21.71
CA ALA A 12 -16.38 -7.99 -22.57
C ALA A 12 -15.12 -7.34 -22.00
N ASN A 13 -14.64 -7.77 -20.81
CA ASN A 13 -13.52 -7.16 -20.09
C ASN A 13 -13.71 -5.65 -19.80
N LYS A 14 -14.96 -5.23 -19.57
CA LYS A 14 -15.37 -3.85 -19.25
C LYS A 14 -15.62 -3.68 -17.76
N THR A 15 -14.73 -4.21 -16.94
CA THR A 15 -14.80 -4.14 -15.47
C THR A 15 -13.53 -3.55 -14.91
N ALA A 16 -13.62 -2.96 -13.73
CA ALA A 16 -12.45 -2.54 -12.97
C ALA A 16 -12.49 -3.20 -11.57
N LEU A 17 -11.32 -3.63 -11.12
CA LEU A 17 -11.10 -4.22 -9.81
C LEU A 17 -10.44 -3.21 -8.88
N GLY A 18 -11.07 -2.90 -7.76
CA GLY A 18 -10.46 -2.18 -6.64
C GLY A 18 -10.07 -3.17 -5.54
N ILE A 19 -8.84 -3.08 -5.05
CA ILE A 19 -8.36 -3.84 -3.89
C ILE A 19 -7.94 -2.85 -2.80
N GLU A 20 -8.52 -2.99 -1.60
CA GLU A 20 -8.22 -2.18 -0.43
C GLU A 20 -7.57 -3.03 0.67
N PHE A 21 -6.39 -2.65 1.10
CA PHE A 21 -5.73 -3.22 2.29
C PHE A 21 -6.06 -2.37 3.52
N GLY A 22 -7.20 -2.66 4.15
CA GLY A 22 -7.57 -2.04 5.42
C GLY A 22 -6.83 -2.67 6.60
N SER A 23 -6.90 -2.05 7.79
CA SER A 23 -6.16 -2.51 8.97
C SER A 23 -6.62 -3.85 9.56
N THR A 24 -7.84 -4.29 9.25
CA THR A 24 -8.44 -5.55 9.75
C THR A 24 -8.99 -6.43 8.65
N ARG A 25 -9.02 -5.93 7.41
CA ARG A 25 -9.62 -6.64 6.28
C ARG A 25 -9.01 -6.16 4.97
N ILE A 26 -8.71 -7.09 4.09
CA ILE A 26 -8.47 -6.85 2.67
C ILE A 26 -9.80 -7.02 1.95
N LYS A 27 -10.15 -6.11 1.05
CA LYS A 27 -11.39 -6.16 0.28
C LYS A 27 -11.10 -6.04 -1.20
N ALA A 28 -11.84 -6.78 -2.00
CA ALA A 28 -11.89 -6.65 -3.45
C ALA A 28 -13.31 -6.27 -3.87
N VAL A 29 -13.44 -5.31 -4.78
CA VAL A 29 -14.72 -4.91 -5.37
C VAL A 29 -14.54 -4.86 -6.89
N LEU A 30 -15.35 -5.62 -7.59
CA LEU A 30 -15.46 -5.54 -9.03
C LEU A 30 -16.58 -4.59 -9.41
N VAL A 31 -16.28 -3.59 -10.22
CA VAL A 31 -17.26 -2.63 -10.74
C VAL A 31 -17.40 -2.76 -12.25
N ASP A 32 -18.55 -2.38 -12.77
CA ASP A 32 -18.79 -2.31 -14.22
C ASP A 32 -18.36 -0.98 -14.84
N ASP A 33 -18.67 -0.78 -16.11
CA ASP A 33 -18.36 0.43 -16.89
C ASP A 33 -19.16 1.68 -16.46
N LYS A 34 -20.10 1.52 -15.51
CA LYS A 34 -20.88 2.59 -14.87
C LYS A 34 -20.48 2.80 -13.40
N ASN A 35 -19.36 2.20 -12.97
CA ASN A 35 -18.87 2.20 -11.59
C ASN A 35 -19.89 1.61 -10.57
N GLN A 36 -20.73 0.67 -10.99
CA GLN A 36 -21.65 -0.02 -10.09
C GLN A 36 -20.97 -1.29 -9.57
N PRO A 37 -20.93 -1.53 -8.24
CA PRO A 37 -20.43 -2.78 -7.68
C PRO A 37 -21.23 -3.98 -8.19
N ILE A 38 -20.56 -4.98 -8.73
CA ILE A 38 -21.17 -6.20 -9.26
C ILE A 38 -20.77 -7.46 -8.50
N ALA A 39 -19.53 -7.47 -7.96
CA ALA A 39 -19.09 -8.54 -7.07
C ALA A 39 -18.10 -8.01 -6.03
N SER A 40 -17.92 -8.77 -4.95
CA SER A 40 -16.96 -8.42 -3.91
C SER A 40 -16.39 -9.67 -3.25
N GLY A 41 -15.22 -9.51 -2.65
CA GLY A 41 -14.58 -10.50 -1.81
C GLY A 41 -13.83 -9.86 -0.66
N ALA A 42 -13.51 -10.63 0.35
CA ALA A 42 -12.82 -10.14 1.54
C ALA A 42 -11.93 -11.23 2.16
N HIS A 43 -10.89 -10.77 2.86
CA HIS A 43 -10.03 -11.58 3.70
C HIS A 43 -9.80 -10.83 5.02
N GLU A 44 -10.03 -11.48 6.15
CA GLU A 44 -9.73 -10.90 7.46
C GLU A 44 -8.28 -11.19 7.84
N TRP A 45 -7.59 -10.16 8.32
CA TRP A 45 -6.21 -10.26 8.79
C TRP A 45 -5.96 -9.38 10.01
N GLU A 46 -4.83 -9.55 10.66
CA GLU A 46 -4.49 -8.81 11.87
C GLU A 46 -3.09 -8.24 11.82
N ASN A 47 -2.95 -7.02 12.36
CA ASN A 47 -1.67 -6.40 12.64
C ASN A 47 -1.07 -7.08 13.88
N ARG A 48 0.11 -7.69 13.75
CA ARG A 48 0.80 -8.39 14.83
C ARG A 48 1.85 -7.51 15.49
N TYR A 49 2.02 -7.69 16.80
CA TYR A 49 3.10 -7.05 17.53
C TYR A 49 4.23 -8.05 17.75
N GLU A 50 5.31 -7.90 17.00
CA GLU A 50 6.43 -8.83 17.00
C GLU A 50 7.75 -8.07 17.24
N ASN A 51 8.53 -8.50 18.22
CA ASN A 51 9.83 -7.88 18.57
C ASN A 51 9.77 -6.35 18.76
N GLY A 52 8.72 -5.84 19.35
CA GLY A 52 8.56 -4.40 19.57
C GLY A 52 7.98 -3.61 18.39
N VAL A 53 7.56 -4.27 17.31
CA VAL A 53 7.07 -3.65 16.08
C VAL A 53 5.68 -4.17 15.71
N TRP A 54 4.76 -3.26 15.40
CA TRP A 54 3.50 -3.59 14.75
C TRP A 54 3.73 -3.84 13.26
N THR A 55 3.41 -5.04 12.79
CA THR A 55 3.76 -5.52 11.44
C THR A 55 2.68 -6.41 10.81
N TYR A 56 2.77 -6.58 9.50
CA TYR A 56 2.22 -7.68 8.72
C TYR A 56 3.37 -8.34 7.97
N SER A 57 3.33 -9.67 7.81
CA SER A 57 4.32 -10.36 6.99
C SER A 57 4.03 -10.19 5.50
N LEU A 58 5.04 -10.36 4.65
CA LEU A 58 4.83 -10.39 3.20
C LEU A 58 3.93 -11.58 2.79
N GLU A 59 4.01 -12.70 3.50
CA GLU A 59 3.15 -13.86 3.29
C GLU A 59 1.69 -13.54 3.55
N ASP A 60 1.38 -12.84 4.65
CA ASP A 60 0.00 -12.41 4.96
C ASP A 60 -0.56 -11.49 3.87
N ILE A 61 0.26 -10.58 3.33
CA ILE A 61 -0.14 -9.68 2.25
C ILE A 61 -0.56 -10.50 1.02
N TRP A 62 0.26 -11.47 0.60
CA TRP A 62 0.00 -12.27 -0.61
C TRP A 62 -1.10 -13.30 -0.41
N THR A 63 -1.16 -13.97 0.73
CA THR A 63 -2.26 -14.86 1.07
C THR A 63 -3.58 -14.10 1.09
N GLY A 64 -3.59 -12.92 1.73
CA GLY A 64 -4.79 -12.12 1.85
C GLY A 64 -5.31 -11.60 0.50
N ILE A 65 -4.43 -11.16 -0.42
CA ILE A 65 -4.87 -10.72 -1.76
C ILE A 65 -5.40 -11.88 -2.59
N GLN A 66 -4.77 -13.05 -2.50
CA GLN A 66 -5.20 -14.25 -3.21
C GLN A 66 -6.57 -14.73 -2.72
N ASP A 67 -6.76 -14.84 -1.41
CA ASP A 67 -8.02 -15.25 -0.81
C ASP A 67 -9.14 -14.26 -1.13
N CYS A 68 -8.87 -12.97 -1.01
CA CYS A 68 -9.81 -11.91 -1.32
C CYS A 68 -10.25 -11.94 -2.79
N TYR A 69 -9.32 -12.15 -3.72
CA TYR A 69 -9.61 -12.30 -5.14
C TYR A 69 -10.43 -13.55 -5.42
N GLN A 70 -10.05 -14.69 -4.82
CA GLN A 70 -10.79 -15.95 -5.00
C GLN A 70 -12.21 -15.86 -4.46
N ASP A 71 -12.42 -15.20 -3.32
CA ASP A 71 -13.74 -14.96 -2.74
C ASP A 71 -14.60 -14.13 -3.70
N MET A 72 -14.06 -13.06 -4.24
CA MET A 72 -14.73 -12.24 -5.26
C MET A 72 -15.04 -13.03 -6.54
N ALA A 73 -14.10 -13.87 -7.04
CA ALA A 73 -14.32 -14.69 -8.22
C ALA A 73 -15.44 -15.72 -8.00
N LYS A 74 -15.55 -16.30 -6.81
CA LYS A 74 -16.68 -17.17 -6.41
C LYS A 74 -18.01 -16.41 -6.41
N ASP A 75 -18.01 -15.16 -5.93
CA ASP A 75 -19.20 -14.28 -5.95
C ASP A 75 -19.64 -13.98 -7.39
N VAL A 76 -18.69 -13.72 -8.30
CA VAL A 76 -18.96 -13.57 -9.74
C VAL A 76 -19.60 -14.85 -10.30
N LYS A 77 -19.00 -16.01 -10.02
CA LYS A 77 -19.52 -17.28 -10.50
C LYS A 77 -20.93 -17.58 -9.99
N ALA A 78 -21.18 -17.32 -8.70
CA ALA A 78 -22.48 -17.54 -8.09
C ALA A 78 -23.58 -16.64 -8.64
N LYS A 79 -23.27 -15.37 -8.91
CA LYS A 79 -24.24 -14.36 -9.36
C LYS A 79 -24.51 -14.42 -10.87
N TYR A 80 -23.49 -14.70 -11.67
CA TYR A 80 -23.55 -14.52 -13.12
C TYR A 80 -23.29 -15.79 -13.94
N ASP A 81 -22.90 -16.89 -13.29
CA ASP A 81 -22.51 -18.15 -13.92
C ASP A 81 -21.46 -17.95 -15.03
N VAL A 82 -20.38 -17.20 -14.69
CA VAL A 82 -19.19 -17.01 -15.52
C VAL A 82 -17.93 -17.11 -14.67
N GLU A 83 -16.82 -17.51 -15.27
CA GLU A 83 -15.51 -17.40 -14.64
C GLU A 83 -14.94 -15.98 -14.87
N LEU A 84 -14.28 -15.42 -13.86
CA LEU A 84 -13.57 -14.14 -13.98
C LEU A 84 -12.15 -14.41 -14.47
N GLU A 85 -11.94 -14.32 -15.77
CA GLU A 85 -10.63 -14.59 -16.40
C GLU A 85 -9.73 -13.35 -16.48
N SER A 86 -10.34 -12.16 -16.57
CA SER A 86 -9.62 -10.90 -16.70
C SER A 86 -10.46 -9.71 -16.23
N VAL A 87 -9.77 -8.61 -15.97
CA VAL A 87 -10.40 -7.31 -15.67
C VAL A 87 -9.79 -6.23 -16.56
N GLY A 88 -10.58 -5.25 -16.99
CA GLY A 88 -10.13 -4.18 -17.87
C GLY A 88 -9.13 -3.23 -17.21
N ALA A 89 -9.25 -3.04 -15.89
CA ALA A 89 -8.32 -2.25 -15.09
C ALA A 89 -8.31 -2.74 -13.66
N PHE A 90 -7.24 -2.45 -12.92
CA PHE A 90 -7.25 -2.61 -11.47
C PHE A 90 -6.56 -1.43 -10.77
N GLY A 91 -6.98 -1.17 -9.55
CA GLY A 91 -6.36 -0.19 -8.64
C GLY A 91 -6.18 -0.78 -7.26
N VAL A 92 -5.13 -0.34 -6.60
CA VAL A 92 -4.79 -0.72 -5.22
C VAL A 92 -4.94 0.50 -4.32
N SER A 93 -5.50 0.31 -3.15
CA SER A 93 -5.49 1.25 -2.05
C SER A 93 -5.03 0.51 -0.80
N ALA A 94 -4.28 1.17 0.06
CA ALA A 94 -3.81 0.56 1.30
C ALA A 94 -3.80 1.57 2.45
N MET A 95 -3.61 1.05 3.67
CA MET A 95 -3.25 1.88 4.80
C MET A 95 -2.03 2.71 4.42
N MET A 96 -2.17 4.02 4.37
CA MET A 96 -1.04 4.88 4.07
C MET A 96 -0.03 4.91 5.22
N HIS A 97 1.13 5.46 4.98
CA HIS A 97 2.27 5.50 5.89
C HIS A 97 2.98 4.14 6.04
N GLY A 98 3.92 4.09 6.95
CA GLY A 98 4.70 2.91 7.24
C GLY A 98 6.04 2.89 6.51
N TYR A 99 6.79 1.83 6.77
CA TYR A 99 8.18 1.74 6.35
C TYR A 99 8.51 0.32 5.90
N MET A 100 8.75 0.16 4.62
CA MET A 100 9.18 -1.07 3.97
C MET A 100 10.46 -0.80 3.16
N PRO A 101 11.65 -0.89 3.77
CA PRO A 101 12.92 -0.69 3.08
C PRO A 101 13.35 -1.96 2.34
N PHE A 102 13.75 -1.80 1.09
CA PHE A 102 14.20 -2.88 0.23
C PHE A 102 15.63 -2.64 -0.26
N ASN A 103 16.41 -3.71 -0.41
CA ASN A 103 17.71 -3.67 -1.07
C ASN A 103 17.56 -3.68 -2.61
N LYS A 104 18.70 -3.68 -3.32
CA LYS A 104 18.77 -3.70 -4.80
C LYS A 104 18.15 -4.96 -5.39
N GLU A 105 18.21 -6.07 -4.68
CA GLU A 105 17.64 -7.36 -5.05
C GLU A 105 16.13 -7.42 -4.82
N GLY A 106 15.57 -6.40 -4.13
CA GLY A 106 14.13 -6.29 -3.83
C GLY A 106 13.70 -7.15 -2.65
N GLU A 107 14.65 -7.44 -1.75
CA GLU A 107 14.39 -8.11 -0.47
C GLU A 107 14.08 -7.08 0.61
N LEU A 108 13.07 -7.38 1.44
CA LEU A 108 12.69 -6.53 2.58
C LEU A 108 13.76 -6.66 3.69
N LEU A 109 14.39 -5.55 4.04
CA LEU A 109 15.55 -5.52 4.94
C LEU A 109 15.17 -5.67 6.43
N VAL A 110 14.02 -5.17 6.83
CA VAL A 110 13.47 -5.29 8.19
C VAL A 110 11.96 -5.52 8.11
N PRO A 111 11.32 -6.05 9.16
CA PRO A 111 9.85 -6.21 9.17
C PRO A 111 9.13 -4.91 8.83
N PHE A 112 8.03 -5.01 8.07
CA PHE A 112 7.19 -3.88 7.74
C PHE A 112 6.75 -3.14 9.01
N ARG A 113 7.14 -1.89 9.19
CA ARG A 113 6.72 -1.02 10.30
C ARG A 113 5.47 -0.28 9.89
N THR A 114 4.33 -0.69 10.43
CA THR A 114 3.02 -0.14 10.06
C THR A 114 2.77 1.24 10.69
N TRP A 115 1.69 1.90 10.29
CA TRP A 115 1.24 3.19 10.83
C TRP A 115 0.96 3.18 12.36
N ARG A 116 0.80 1.99 12.97
CA ARG A 116 0.55 1.85 14.43
C ARG A 116 1.80 2.04 15.27
N ASN A 117 2.98 2.02 14.65
CA ASN A 117 4.23 2.22 15.37
C ASN A 117 4.41 3.68 15.78
N ASN A 118 4.72 3.91 17.04
CA ASN A 118 5.04 5.20 17.62
C ASN A 118 6.47 5.20 18.21
N ILE A 119 7.40 4.52 17.55
CA ILE A 119 8.79 4.32 17.95
C ILE A 119 9.74 5.37 17.38
N THR A 120 9.23 6.42 16.76
CA THR A 120 9.97 7.41 15.98
C THR A 120 9.83 8.83 16.56
N GLY A 121 9.63 8.95 17.88
CA GLY A 121 9.39 10.24 18.53
C GLY A 121 10.54 11.22 18.35
N GLU A 122 11.78 10.77 18.62
CA GLU A 122 12.96 11.61 18.47
C GLU A 122 13.19 12.07 17.02
N ALA A 123 13.05 11.18 16.06
CA ALA A 123 13.17 11.52 14.65
C ALA A 123 12.08 12.50 14.19
N SER A 124 10.84 12.29 14.62
CA SER A 124 9.72 13.18 14.32
C SER A 124 9.97 14.60 14.81
N GLU A 125 10.41 14.77 16.05
CA GLU A 125 10.72 16.08 16.66
C GLU A 125 11.85 16.79 15.90
N LYS A 126 12.96 16.10 15.64
CA LYS A 126 14.10 16.66 14.88
C LYS A 126 13.73 17.04 13.45
N LEU A 127 12.93 16.22 12.76
CA LEU A 127 12.47 16.52 11.41
C LEU A 127 11.50 17.71 11.38
N MET A 128 10.61 17.83 12.37
CA MET A 128 9.73 19.00 12.48
C MET A 128 10.52 20.29 12.68
N GLU A 129 11.59 20.27 13.48
CA GLU A 129 12.49 21.42 13.65
C GLU A 129 13.24 21.73 12.35
N LEU A 130 13.82 20.71 11.70
CA LEU A 130 14.60 20.84 10.47
C LEU A 130 13.78 21.43 9.31
N PHE A 131 12.55 20.91 9.14
CA PHE A 131 11.70 21.28 8.01
C PHE A 131 10.76 22.46 8.31
N ASN A 132 10.58 22.82 9.58
CA ASN A 132 9.50 23.71 10.04
C ASN A 132 8.13 23.24 9.49
N TYR A 133 7.91 21.94 9.55
CA TYR A 133 6.75 21.25 8.98
C TYR A 133 6.32 20.09 9.88
N ASN A 134 5.01 19.83 9.96
CA ASN A 134 4.50 18.74 10.80
C ASN A 134 4.85 17.37 10.21
N ILE A 135 5.68 16.60 10.90
CA ILE A 135 6.10 15.24 10.52
C ILE A 135 5.57 14.25 11.57
N PRO A 136 4.42 13.60 11.33
CA PRO A 136 3.90 12.60 12.24
C PRO A 136 4.83 11.38 12.36
N GLN A 137 4.89 10.77 13.55
CA GLN A 137 5.74 9.60 13.83
C GLN A 137 5.52 8.43 12.90
N ARG A 138 4.31 8.29 12.32
CA ARG A 138 3.95 7.20 11.40
C ARG A 138 4.47 7.36 9.98
N TRP A 139 5.01 8.51 9.61
CA TRP A 139 5.53 8.76 8.26
C TRP A 139 6.80 7.97 7.97
N SER A 140 6.99 7.58 6.70
CA SER A 140 8.13 6.78 6.28
C SER A 140 9.46 7.46 6.57
N ILE A 141 9.55 8.78 6.38
CA ILE A 141 10.76 9.56 6.68
C ILE A 141 11.10 9.56 8.18
N ALA A 142 10.09 9.57 9.07
CA ALA A 142 10.33 9.49 10.49
C ALA A 142 10.91 8.11 10.88
N HIS A 143 10.46 7.04 10.26
CA HIS A 143 11.02 5.70 10.46
C HIS A 143 12.44 5.58 9.91
N LEU A 144 12.71 6.12 8.71
CA LEU A 144 14.05 6.14 8.15
C LEU A 144 15.02 6.92 9.05
N TYR A 145 14.64 8.12 9.44
CA TYR A 145 15.51 8.95 10.27
C TYR A 145 15.73 8.35 11.67
N GLN A 146 14.72 7.71 12.25
CA GLN A 146 14.89 6.99 13.50
C GLN A 146 15.85 5.81 13.35
N ALA A 147 15.78 5.07 12.24
CA ALA A 147 16.74 3.99 11.95
C ALA A 147 18.18 4.53 11.81
N ILE A 148 18.36 5.70 11.20
CA ILE A 148 19.66 6.40 11.11
C ILE A 148 20.15 6.78 12.52
N LEU A 149 19.31 7.40 13.35
CA LEU A 149 19.64 7.81 14.71
C LEU A 149 20.02 6.61 15.60
N ASN A 150 19.34 5.49 15.41
CA ASN A 150 19.61 4.25 16.12
C ASN A 150 20.86 3.51 15.61
N GLY A 151 21.44 3.91 14.48
CA GLY A 151 22.54 3.18 13.83
C GLY A 151 22.13 1.79 13.33
N GLU A 152 20.89 1.62 12.86
CA GLU A 152 20.39 0.33 12.39
C GLU A 152 21.15 -0.09 11.12
N GLU A 153 21.69 -1.31 11.11
CA GLU A 153 22.61 -1.80 10.06
C GLU A 153 22.00 -1.81 8.66
N HIS A 154 20.70 -2.05 8.55
CA HIS A 154 20.00 -2.13 7.26
C HIS A 154 20.01 -0.82 6.47
N VAL A 155 20.22 0.33 7.12
CA VAL A 155 20.15 1.66 6.49
C VAL A 155 21.10 1.78 5.30
N LYS A 156 22.31 1.22 5.42
CA LYS A 156 23.35 1.26 4.37
C LYS A 156 23.00 0.45 3.11
N ASP A 157 22.06 -0.49 3.23
CA ASP A 157 21.68 -1.41 2.16
C ASP A 157 20.35 -1.00 1.49
N ILE A 158 19.75 0.10 1.91
CA ILE A 158 18.48 0.59 1.35
C ILE A 158 18.69 1.12 -0.07
N ASP A 159 17.94 0.55 -1.01
CA ASP A 159 17.83 1.03 -2.39
C ASP A 159 16.45 1.69 -2.64
N TYR A 160 15.41 1.20 -1.97
CA TYR A 160 14.04 1.66 -2.17
C TYR A 160 13.22 1.55 -0.89
N ILE A 161 12.41 2.57 -0.60
CA ILE A 161 11.43 2.55 0.49
C ILE A 161 10.03 2.56 -0.12
N ALA A 162 9.20 1.62 0.28
CA ALA A 162 7.81 1.53 -0.15
C ALA A 162 6.84 1.69 1.02
N THR A 163 5.63 2.11 0.70
CA THR A 163 4.42 1.86 1.47
C THR A 163 3.81 0.52 1.05
N LEU A 164 2.76 0.08 1.73
CA LEU A 164 2.06 -1.15 1.36
C LEU A 164 1.44 -1.08 -0.05
N GLU A 165 0.82 0.06 -0.41
CA GLU A 165 0.28 0.29 -1.76
C GLU A 165 1.37 0.18 -2.82
N ALA A 166 2.47 0.93 -2.64
CA ALA A 166 3.59 0.94 -3.57
C ALA A 166 4.22 -0.44 -3.73
N TYR A 167 4.37 -1.20 -2.64
CA TYR A 167 4.89 -2.56 -2.66
C TYR A 167 4.00 -3.50 -3.49
N VAL A 168 2.70 -3.53 -3.22
CA VAL A 168 1.75 -4.39 -3.95
C VAL A 168 1.69 -4.00 -5.42
N HIS A 169 1.60 -2.69 -5.72
CA HIS A 169 1.63 -2.19 -7.09
C HIS A 169 2.90 -2.61 -7.83
N TRP A 170 4.07 -2.41 -7.20
CA TRP A 170 5.35 -2.82 -7.79
C TRP A 170 5.38 -4.32 -8.11
N LYS A 171 4.99 -5.16 -7.17
CA LYS A 171 5.03 -6.63 -7.38
C LYS A 171 4.04 -7.11 -8.44
N LEU A 172 2.89 -6.45 -8.60
CA LEU A 172 1.89 -6.80 -9.62
C LEU A 172 2.25 -6.27 -11.02
N THR A 173 2.93 -5.13 -11.11
CA THR A 173 3.19 -4.44 -12.38
C THR A 173 4.66 -4.44 -12.83
N GLY A 174 5.58 -4.76 -11.93
CA GLY A 174 7.02 -4.58 -12.11
C GLY A 174 7.50 -3.13 -12.05
N LYS A 175 6.62 -2.15 -11.81
CA LYS A 175 6.94 -0.72 -11.79
C LYS A 175 6.97 -0.16 -10.36
N ARG A 176 8.08 0.44 -9.97
CA ARG A 176 8.24 1.18 -8.72
C ARG A 176 7.71 2.61 -8.92
N VAL A 177 6.42 2.78 -8.72
CA VAL A 177 5.73 4.09 -8.77
C VAL A 177 4.86 4.26 -7.54
N LEU A 178 4.54 5.50 -7.21
CA LEU A 178 3.81 5.89 -6.03
C LEU A 178 2.79 6.97 -6.40
N GLY A 179 1.55 6.82 -5.94
CA GLY A 179 0.54 7.87 -6.05
C GLY A 179 0.86 9.05 -5.16
N ILE A 180 0.55 10.27 -5.61
CA ILE A 180 0.83 11.50 -4.85
C ILE A 180 0.14 11.51 -3.46
N GLY A 181 -1.04 10.88 -3.37
CA GLY A 181 -1.78 10.77 -2.11
C GLY A 181 -1.04 9.92 -1.08
N ASP A 182 -0.45 8.82 -1.50
CA ASP A 182 0.33 7.95 -0.62
C ASP A 182 1.73 8.53 -0.33
N ALA A 183 2.38 9.13 -1.35
CA ALA A 183 3.65 9.84 -1.20
C ALA A 183 3.58 10.94 -0.14
N ALA A 184 2.44 11.64 -0.01
CA ALA A 184 2.20 12.66 1.02
C ALA A 184 2.23 12.11 2.46
N GLY A 185 2.16 10.81 2.63
CA GLY A 185 2.36 10.12 3.92
C GLY A 185 3.78 9.60 4.15
N MET A 186 4.67 9.79 3.17
CA MET A 186 6.07 9.38 3.28
C MET A 186 6.99 10.56 3.57
N PHE A 187 6.80 11.65 2.84
CA PHE A 187 7.63 12.85 2.88
C PHE A 187 6.79 14.08 2.48
N PRO A 188 7.15 15.32 2.89
CA PRO A 188 6.46 16.53 2.46
C PRO A 188 6.41 16.70 0.94
N ILE A 189 5.24 17.08 0.41
CA ILE A 189 4.96 17.23 -1.01
C ILE A 189 4.91 18.71 -1.39
N ASP A 190 5.49 19.06 -2.54
CA ASP A 190 5.21 20.30 -3.26
C ASP A 190 3.98 20.07 -4.17
N THR A 191 2.83 20.57 -3.75
CA THR A 191 1.57 20.37 -4.48
C THR A 191 1.53 21.06 -5.84
N THR A 192 2.42 22.04 -6.09
CA THR A 192 2.50 22.74 -7.38
C THR A 192 3.24 21.90 -8.43
N LYS A 193 4.17 21.06 -7.98
CA LYS A 193 4.97 20.18 -8.84
C LYS A 193 4.46 18.74 -8.86
N ALA A 194 3.56 18.40 -7.93
CA ALA A 194 3.11 17.03 -7.68
C ALA A 194 4.29 16.06 -7.44
N ASP A 195 5.27 16.52 -6.65
CA ASP A 195 6.49 15.78 -6.32
C ASP A 195 6.93 16.10 -4.88
N TYR A 196 7.96 15.45 -4.37
CA TYR A 196 8.54 15.78 -3.08
C TYR A 196 9.05 17.22 -3.03
N ASN A 197 8.94 17.83 -1.85
CA ASN A 197 9.44 19.19 -1.63
C ASN A 197 10.97 19.19 -1.65
N GLN A 198 11.56 19.69 -2.73
CA GLN A 198 13.00 19.63 -2.96
C GLN A 198 13.80 20.39 -1.91
N GLU A 199 13.29 21.54 -1.40
CA GLU A 199 13.96 22.26 -0.30
C GLU A 199 14.12 21.38 0.95
N MET A 200 13.12 20.57 1.25
CA MET A 200 13.17 19.67 2.41
C MET A 200 14.03 18.42 2.12
N VAL A 201 14.07 17.95 0.89
CA VAL A 201 15.02 16.90 0.47
C VAL A 201 16.44 17.42 0.68
N ASP A 202 16.78 18.60 0.15
CA ASP A 202 18.12 19.19 0.26
C ASP A 202 18.55 19.49 1.72
N LYS A 203 17.58 19.67 2.63
CA LYS A 203 17.86 19.84 4.06
C LYS A 203 18.12 18.51 4.77
N PHE A 204 17.59 17.43 4.23
CA PHE A 204 17.71 16.09 4.83
C PHE A 204 19.03 15.41 4.45
N ASP A 205 19.60 15.70 3.27
CA ASP A 205 20.88 15.19 2.78
C ASP A 205 22.06 15.80 3.59
#